data_ceb343a96e51ef2877d6310781a31efe
#
_entry.id   ceb343a96e51ef2877d6310781a31efe
#
_cell.length_a   1.000
_cell.length_b   1.000
_cell.length_c   1.000
_cell.angle_alpha   90.00
_cell.angle_beta   90.00
_cell.angle_gamma   90.00
#
_symmetry.space_group_name_H-M   'P 1'
#
loop_
_entity.id
_entity.type
_entity.pdbx_description
1 polymer ?
#
loop_
_entity_poly.entity_id
_entity_poly.type
_entity_poly.pdbx_seq_one_letter_code
_entity_poly.pdbx_strand_id
1 'polypeptide(L)'
;MEKQYKVGIVGATGMVGQRFVTLLENHPWFKLTVLAASGRSAGKSYEDAVGSRWAMTTPMPESVKKMTVLDASKVEEVASQVDFVFCAVNMPKDEIKALEEAYAKAECPVVSNNSAHRFTSDVPMVVPEINADHIEIIPAQRKRLGTKRGFIAVKSNCSLQSYVPALH
;
A
#
# COMPACT_ATOMS: atom_id res chain seq x y z
N MET A 1 -8.27 16.86 18.35
CA MET A 1 -8.33 15.71 17.42
C MET A 1 -6.89 15.35 17.03
N GLU A 2 -6.48 14.10 17.25
CA GLU A 2 -5.17 13.65 16.79
C GLU A 2 -5.10 13.73 15.27
N LYS A 3 -3.93 14.11 14.75
CA LYS A 3 -3.69 14.25 13.30
C LYS A 3 -3.83 12.88 12.64
N GLN A 4 -4.82 12.71 11.76
CA GLN A 4 -4.91 11.51 10.92
C GLN A 4 -4.05 11.67 9.66
N TYR A 5 -3.33 10.61 9.30
CA TYR A 5 -2.59 10.53 8.04
C TYR A 5 -3.52 10.14 6.90
N LYS A 6 -3.42 10.84 5.78
CA LYS A 6 -4.12 10.49 4.54
C LYS A 6 -3.41 9.31 3.87
N VAL A 7 -4.14 8.24 3.60
CA VAL A 7 -3.55 7.05 3.00
C VAL A 7 -4.24 6.67 1.70
N GLY A 8 -3.46 6.12 0.77
CA GLY A 8 -3.94 5.55 -0.46
C GLY A 8 -3.77 4.03 -0.48
N ILE A 9 -4.57 3.34 -1.28
CA ILE A 9 -4.40 1.92 -1.58
C ILE A 9 -4.12 1.77 -3.07
N VAL A 10 -2.93 1.31 -3.42
CA VAL A 10 -2.51 0.97 -4.78
C VAL A 10 -2.73 -0.52 -4.98
N GLY A 11 -3.64 -0.88 -5.90
CA GLY A 11 -4.16 -2.23 -6.05
C GLY A 11 -5.49 -2.45 -5.30
N ALA A 12 -6.27 -1.40 -5.13
CA ALA A 12 -7.48 -1.36 -4.29
C ALA A 12 -8.57 -2.35 -4.69
N THR A 13 -8.67 -2.74 -5.97
CA THR A 13 -9.72 -3.64 -6.47
C THR A 13 -9.40 -5.13 -6.29
N GLY A 14 -8.16 -5.47 -5.93
CA GLY A 14 -7.75 -6.83 -5.61
C GLY A 14 -8.18 -7.25 -4.20
N MET A 15 -8.19 -8.56 -3.92
CA MET A 15 -8.63 -9.10 -2.62
C MET A 15 -7.89 -8.49 -1.42
N VAL A 16 -6.57 -8.33 -1.52
CA VAL A 16 -5.78 -7.70 -0.44
C VAL A 16 -6.10 -6.20 -0.32
N GLY A 17 -6.27 -5.50 -1.44
CA GLY A 17 -6.71 -4.10 -1.44
C GLY A 17 -8.08 -3.92 -0.78
N GLN A 18 -9.04 -4.79 -1.07
CA GLN A 18 -10.35 -4.83 -0.42
C GLN A 18 -10.22 -5.06 1.10
N ARG A 19 -9.28 -5.92 1.52
CA ARG A 19 -9.01 -6.12 2.95
C ARG A 19 -8.47 -4.85 3.61
N PHE A 20 -7.57 -4.12 2.96
CA PHE A 20 -7.14 -2.81 3.45
C PHE A 20 -8.31 -1.84 3.58
N VAL A 21 -9.22 -1.80 2.61
CA VAL A 21 -10.43 -0.95 2.68
C VAL A 21 -11.22 -1.24 3.94
N THR A 22 -11.47 -2.52 4.25
CA THR A 22 -12.22 -2.89 5.47
C THR A 22 -11.47 -2.57 6.76
N LEU A 23 -10.15 -2.72 6.79
CA LEU A 23 -9.33 -2.45 7.97
C LEU A 23 -9.14 -0.96 8.24
N LEU A 24 -9.22 -0.13 7.20
CA LEU A 24 -9.08 1.33 7.32
C LEU A 24 -10.39 2.04 7.62
N GLU A 25 -11.51 1.34 7.59
CA GLU A 25 -12.81 1.89 7.99
C GLU A 25 -12.74 2.32 9.46
N ASN A 26 -13.01 3.60 9.71
CA ASN A 26 -12.96 4.20 11.05
C ASN A 26 -11.62 4.03 11.79
N HIS A 27 -10.50 3.87 11.05
CA HIS A 27 -9.19 3.71 11.67
C HIS A 27 -8.77 4.98 12.43
N PRO A 28 -8.26 4.87 13.68
CA PRO A 28 -8.00 6.05 14.52
C PRO A 28 -6.90 6.96 13.96
N TRP A 29 -5.90 6.44 13.26
CA TRP A 29 -4.73 7.19 12.77
C TRP A 29 -4.71 7.40 11.27
N PHE A 30 -5.43 6.59 10.49
CA PHE A 30 -5.36 6.62 9.03
C PHE A 30 -6.73 6.93 8.43
N LYS A 31 -6.74 7.90 7.53
CA LYS A 31 -7.91 8.23 6.72
C LYS A 31 -7.68 7.80 5.28
N LEU A 32 -8.46 6.84 4.80
CA LEU A 32 -8.43 6.42 3.40
C LEU A 32 -8.97 7.55 2.51
N THR A 33 -8.13 8.05 1.62
CA THR A 33 -8.48 9.19 0.74
C THR A 33 -8.31 8.88 -0.74
N VAL A 34 -7.54 7.85 -1.09
CA VAL A 34 -7.29 7.46 -2.48
C VAL A 34 -7.39 5.95 -2.66
N LEU A 35 -8.11 5.55 -3.69
CA LEU A 35 -8.17 4.19 -4.21
C LEU A 35 -7.58 4.20 -5.62
N ALA A 36 -6.50 3.46 -5.84
CA ALA A 36 -5.86 3.35 -7.15
C ALA A 36 -5.78 1.89 -7.60
N ALA A 37 -5.98 1.67 -8.89
CA ALA A 37 -5.93 0.35 -9.50
C ALA A 37 -5.43 0.44 -10.95
N SER A 38 -5.50 -0.65 -11.71
CA SER A 38 -5.14 -0.64 -13.13
C SER A 38 -6.01 0.32 -13.94
N GLY A 39 -5.51 0.81 -15.07
CA GLY A 39 -6.22 1.71 -15.97
C GLY A 39 -7.62 1.23 -16.41
N ARG A 40 -7.88 -0.10 -16.37
CA ARG A 40 -9.21 -0.65 -16.65
C ARG A 40 -10.27 -0.27 -15.60
N SER A 41 -9.84 0.00 -14.39
CA SER A 41 -10.69 0.40 -13.26
C SER A 41 -10.71 1.90 -13.05
N ALA A 42 -9.74 2.62 -13.59
CA ALA A 42 -9.60 4.05 -13.43
C ALA A 42 -10.82 4.82 -13.98
N GLY A 43 -11.22 5.87 -13.30
CA GLY A 43 -12.37 6.71 -13.64
C GLY A 43 -13.73 6.16 -13.21
N LYS A 44 -13.80 4.92 -12.75
CA LYS A 44 -15.04 4.31 -12.24
C LYS A 44 -15.21 4.60 -10.76
N SER A 45 -16.45 4.52 -10.26
CA SER A 45 -16.69 4.42 -8.82
C SER A 45 -16.06 3.12 -8.29
N TYR A 46 -15.66 3.10 -7.02
CA TYR A 46 -15.06 1.89 -6.45
C TYR A 46 -16.03 0.69 -6.49
N GLU A 47 -17.31 0.95 -6.21
CA GLU A 47 -18.36 -0.07 -6.30
C GLU A 47 -18.45 -0.68 -7.70
N ASP A 48 -18.45 0.15 -8.76
CA ASP A 48 -18.48 -0.33 -10.15
C ASP A 48 -17.17 -1.02 -10.54
N ALA A 49 -16.02 -0.49 -10.09
CA ALA A 49 -14.72 -1.05 -10.39
C ALA A 49 -14.52 -2.44 -9.78
N VAL A 50 -15.06 -2.69 -8.59
CA VAL A 50 -15.03 -3.99 -7.92
C VAL A 50 -16.16 -4.89 -8.42
N GLY A 51 -17.39 -4.38 -8.48
CA GLY A 51 -18.58 -5.10 -8.91
C GLY A 51 -18.80 -6.37 -8.10
N SER A 52 -19.11 -7.47 -8.78
CA SER A 52 -19.34 -8.78 -8.15
C SER A 52 -18.08 -9.44 -7.55
N ARG A 53 -16.90 -8.83 -7.70
CA ARG A 53 -15.62 -9.34 -7.17
C ARG A 53 -15.35 -8.93 -5.73
N TRP A 54 -16.31 -8.33 -5.03
CA TRP A 54 -16.17 -8.06 -3.60
C TRP A 54 -16.05 -9.39 -2.84
N ALA A 55 -14.88 -9.62 -2.23
CA ALA A 55 -14.51 -10.89 -1.64
C ALA A 55 -14.51 -10.89 -0.10
N MET A 56 -14.89 -9.76 0.51
CA MET A 56 -14.94 -9.65 1.97
C MET A 56 -16.27 -10.16 2.52
N THR A 57 -16.24 -10.71 3.73
CA THR A 57 -17.46 -11.17 4.44
C THR A 57 -18.34 -10.02 4.94
N THR A 58 -17.72 -8.85 5.18
CA THR A 58 -18.43 -7.61 5.54
C THR A 58 -18.86 -6.86 4.28
N PRO A 59 -19.99 -6.15 4.30
CA PRO A 59 -20.36 -5.27 3.20
C PRO A 59 -19.28 -4.25 2.87
N MET A 60 -19.26 -3.79 1.62
CA MET A 60 -18.39 -2.68 1.20
C MET A 60 -18.77 -1.42 2.00
N PRO A 61 -17.80 -0.74 2.65
CA PRO A 61 -18.07 0.48 3.38
C PRO A 61 -18.70 1.57 2.50
N GLU A 62 -19.72 2.25 3.02
CA GLU A 62 -20.40 3.33 2.27
C GLU A 62 -19.44 4.48 1.94
N SER A 63 -18.46 4.72 2.81
CA SER A 63 -17.47 5.79 2.66
C SER A 63 -16.64 5.67 1.37
N VAL A 64 -16.47 4.46 0.84
CA VAL A 64 -15.62 4.20 -0.33
C VAL A 64 -16.40 3.92 -1.62
N LYS A 65 -17.65 3.51 -1.55
CA LYS A 65 -18.45 3.08 -2.72
C LYS A 65 -18.38 4.04 -3.90
N LYS A 66 -18.56 5.33 -3.62
CA LYS A 66 -18.59 6.41 -4.63
C LYS A 66 -17.24 7.06 -4.89
N MET A 67 -16.16 6.61 -4.23
CA MET A 67 -14.83 7.13 -4.50
C MET A 67 -14.40 6.75 -5.91
N THR A 68 -13.90 7.74 -6.66
CA THR A 68 -13.34 7.48 -8.00
C THR A 68 -12.02 6.74 -7.85
N VAL A 69 -11.88 5.63 -8.57
CA VAL A 69 -10.63 4.88 -8.65
C VAL A 69 -9.66 5.60 -9.58
N LEU A 70 -8.46 5.90 -9.10
CA LEU A 70 -7.38 6.49 -9.90
C LEU A 70 -6.58 5.42 -10.63
N ASP A 71 -5.85 5.83 -11.67
CA ASP A 71 -4.87 4.96 -12.32
C ASP A 71 -3.60 4.86 -11.46
N ALA A 72 -3.25 3.65 -11.05
CA ALA A 72 -2.07 3.39 -10.23
C ALA A 72 -0.74 3.79 -10.92
N SER A 73 -0.71 3.84 -12.25
CA SER A 73 0.46 4.27 -13.02
C SER A 73 0.68 5.79 -13.02
N LYS A 74 -0.36 6.56 -12.68
CA LYS A 74 -0.28 8.02 -12.54
C LYS A 74 0.23 8.40 -11.16
N VAL A 75 1.49 8.08 -10.92
CA VAL A 75 2.14 8.16 -9.60
C VAL A 75 2.01 9.54 -8.96
N GLU A 76 2.30 10.61 -9.69
CA GLU A 76 2.24 11.98 -9.17
C GLU A 76 0.81 12.39 -8.76
N GLU A 77 -0.19 11.96 -9.52
CA GLU A 77 -1.60 12.25 -9.22
C GLU A 77 -2.04 11.58 -7.90
N VAL A 78 -1.60 10.35 -7.66
CA VAL A 78 -1.88 9.62 -6.42
C VAL A 78 -1.05 10.18 -5.26
N ALA A 79 0.25 10.33 -5.45
CA ALA A 79 1.20 10.74 -4.41
C ALA A 79 0.89 12.13 -3.82
N SER A 80 0.39 13.06 -4.65
CA SER A 80 0.03 14.42 -4.20
C SER A 80 -1.15 14.47 -3.24
N GLN A 81 -1.96 13.42 -3.14
CA GLN A 81 -3.20 13.38 -2.36
C GLN A 81 -3.08 12.62 -1.04
N VAL A 82 -1.93 11.98 -0.78
CA VAL A 82 -1.74 11.08 0.36
C VAL A 82 -0.45 11.36 1.12
N ASP A 83 -0.40 10.93 2.36
CA ASP A 83 0.83 10.93 3.14
C ASP A 83 1.69 9.70 2.84
N PHE A 84 1.09 8.56 2.54
CA PHE A 84 1.73 7.33 2.08
C PHE A 84 0.72 6.38 1.43
N VAL A 85 1.21 5.30 0.82
CA VAL A 85 0.34 4.29 0.20
C VAL A 85 0.60 2.90 0.75
N PHE A 86 -0.48 2.12 0.86
CA PHE A 86 -0.41 0.66 0.93
C PHE A 86 -0.40 0.10 -0.50
N CYS A 87 0.56 -0.76 -0.84
CA CYS A 87 0.67 -1.35 -2.17
C CYS A 87 0.36 -2.84 -2.14
N ALA A 88 -0.62 -3.25 -2.95
CA ALA A 88 -1.07 -4.64 -3.08
C ALA A 88 -1.47 -4.96 -4.53
N VAL A 89 -0.62 -4.57 -5.47
CA VAL A 89 -0.83 -4.82 -6.90
C VAL A 89 -0.50 -6.27 -7.28
N ASN A 90 -1.09 -6.74 -8.36
CA ASN A 90 -0.79 -8.04 -8.94
C ASN A 90 -0.31 -7.87 -10.39
N MET A 91 0.99 -7.89 -10.57
CA MET A 91 1.69 -7.76 -11.84
C MET A 91 3.07 -8.43 -11.76
N PRO A 92 3.86 -8.53 -12.84
CA PRO A 92 5.22 -9.04 -12.81
C PRO A 92 6.10 -8.32 -11.79
N LYS A 93 7.02 -9.05 -11.15
CA LYS A 93 7.84 -8.51 -10.05
C LYS A 93 8.64 -7.27 -10.44
N ASP A 94 9.16 -7.23 -11.65
CA ASP A 94 9.96 -6.09 -12.11
C ASP A 94 9.09 -4.83 -12.32
N GLU A 95 7.86 -5.01 -12.77
CA GLU A 95 6.89 -3.92 -12.87
C GLU A 95 6.46 -3.41 -11.49
N ILE A 96 6.28 -4.32 -10.52
CA ILE A 96 6.01 -3.94 -9.12
C ILE A 96 7.17 -3.12 -8.56
N LYS A 97 8.43 -3.58 -8.76
CA LYS A 97 9.61 -2.84 -8.31
C LYS A 97 9.66 -1.44 -8.90
N ALA A 98 9.46 -1.33 -10.20
CA ALA A 98 9.46 -0.05 -10.89
C ALA A 98 8.37 0.90 -10.37
N LEU A 99 7.16 0.37 -10.16
CA LEU A 99 6.03 1.15 -9.65
C LEU A 99 6.28 1.63 -8.21
N GLU A 100 6.71 0.74 -7.31
CA GLU A 100 6.97 1.08 -5.92
C GLU A 100 8.14 2.08 -5.78
N GLU A 101 9.19 1.93 -6.59
CA GLU A 101 10.28 2.91 -6.65
C GLU A 101 9.82 4.26 -7.22
N ALA A 102 8.91 4.28 -8.19
CA ALA A 102 8.35 5.51 -8.72
C ALA A 102 7.58 6.29 -7.63
N TYR A 103 6.74 5.60 -6.85
CA TYR A 103 6.06 6.22 -5.70
C TYR A 103 7.06 6.75 -4.67
N ALA A 104 8.07 5.96 -4.30
CA ALA A 104 9.09 6.41 -3.36
C ALA A 104 9.85 7.64 -3.90
N LYS A 105 10.21 7.67 -5.19
CA LYS A 105 10.86 8.82 -5.85
C LYS A 105 9.97 10.06 -5.92
N ALA A 106 8.65 9.87 -5.98
CA ALA A 106 7.66 10.95 -5.84
C ALA A 106 7.46 11.39 -4.37
N GLU A 107 8.39 11.05 -3.49
CA GLU A 107 8.37 11.36 -2.05
C GLU A 107 7.17 10.77 -1.29
N CYS A 108 6.52 9.76 -1.86
CA CYS A 108 5.41 9.04 -1.25
C CYS A 108 5.92 7.71 -0.67
N PRO A 109 5.96 7.54 0.67
CA PRO A 109 6.32 6.26 1.28
C PRO A 109 5.37 5.14 0.85
N VAL A 110 5.92 3.95 0.64
CA VAL A 110 5.20 2.74 0.23
C VAL A 110 5.30 1.68 1.31
N VAL A 111 4.16 1.26 1.84
CA VAL A 111 4.06 0.08 2.69
C VAL A 111 3.51 -1.06 1.84
N SER A 112 4.39 -1.98 1.46
CA SER A 112 4.07 -2.98 0.44
C SER A 112 3.69 -4.33 1.02
N ASN A 113 2.61 -4.89 0.50
CA ASN A 113 2.22 -6.29 0.72
C ASN A 113 2.93 -7.24 -0.27
N ASN A 114 3.55 -6.68 -1.32
CA ASN A 114 4.15 -7.44 -2.40
C ASN A 114 5.48 -8.07 -2.03
N SER A 115 5.88 -9.10 -2.78
CA SER A 115 7.13 -9.81 -2.55
C SER A 115 8.31 -9.26 -3.34
N ALA A 116 8.09 -8.28 -4.21
CA ALA A 116 9.07 -7.84 -5.20
C ALA A 116 10.37 -7.32 -4.57
N HIS A 117 10.27 -6.54 -3.50
CA HIS A 117 11.41 -5.95 -2.80
C HIS A 117 11.90 -6.72 -1.56
N ARG A 118 11.34 -7.87 -1.22
CA ARG A 118 11.71 -8.61 0.01
C ARG A 118 13.20 -8.95 0.14
N PHE A 119 13.91 -9.09 -0.98
CA PHE A 119 15.33 -9.38 -1.01
C PHE A 119 16.16 -8.22 -1.57
N THR A 120 15.61 -7.02 -1.62
CA THR A 120 16.37 -5.81 -1.94
C THR A 120 17.07 -5.34 -0.67
N SER A 121 18.40 -5.27 -0.70
CA SER A 121 19.25 -5.15 0.50
C SER A 121 18.99 -3.92 1.38
N ASP A 122 18.46 -2.85 0.80
CA ASP A 122 18.16 -1.60 1.51
C ASP A 122 16.66 -1.37 1.73
N VAL A 123 15.83 -2.40 1.48
CA VAL A 123 14.39 -2.36 1.74
C VAL A 123 14.08 -3.16 3.01
N PRO A 124 13.55 -2.53 4.06
CA PRO A 124 13.21 -3.23 5.28
C PRO A 124 12.03 -4.19 5.05
N MET A 125 12.21 -5.44 5.46
CA MET A 125 11.14 -6.43 5.56
C MET A 125 10.78 -6.59 7.02
N VAL A 126 9.58 -6.14 7.42
CA VAL A 126 9.24 -5.95 8.83
C VAL A 126 8.13 -6.88 9.28
N VAL A 127 8.35 -7.49 10.45
CA VAL A 127 7.35 -8.02 11.37
C VAL A 127 7.47 -7.17 12.63
N PRO A 128 6.60 -6.17 12.85
CA PRO A 128 6.83 -5.09 13.83
C PRO A 128 7.11 -5.59 15.26
N GLU A 129 6.49 -6.70 15.65
CA GLU A 129 6.66 -7.31 16.96
C GLU A 129 8.05 -7.93 17.19
N ILE A 130 8.83 -8.15 16.10
CA ILE A 130 10.07 -8.94 16.15
C ILE A 130 11.28 -8.10 15.74
N ASN A 131 11.17 -7.39 14.61
CA ASN A 131 12.32 -6.71 14.01
C ASN A 131 11.97 -5.28 13.56
N ALA A 132 11.28 -4.52 14.41
CA ALA A 132 10.92 -3.13 14.13
C ALA A 132 12.14 -2.25 13.79
N ASP A 133 13.30 -2.56 14.37
CA ASP A 133 14.59 -1.90 14.12
C ASP A 133 15.11 -2.06 12.69
N HIS A 134 14.58 -3.04 11.92
CA HIS A 134 14.97 -3.18 10.51
C HIS A 134 14.65 -1.93 9.67
N ILE A 135 13.76 -1.04 10.12
CA ILE A 135 13.51 0.26 9.48
C ILE A 135 14.72 1.20 9.49
N GLU A 136 15.72 0.95 10.31
CA GLU A 136 16.95 1.75 10.39
C GLU A 136 17.78 1.71 9.12
N ILE A 137 17.53 0.77 8.19
CA ILE A 137 18.17 0.75 6.87
C ILE A 137 17.56 1.74 5.86
N ILE A 138 16.39 2.36 6.17
CA ILE A 138 15.71 3.33 5.27
C ILE A 138 16.62 4.48 4.83
N PRO A 139 17.51 5.06 5.64
CA PRO A 139 18.43 6.11 5.18
C PRO A 139 19.34 5.65 4.01
N ALA A 140 19.79 4.39 4.00
CA ALA A 140 20.58 3.84 2.89
C ALA A 140 19.73 3.74 1.61
N GLN A 141 18.48 3.30 1.74
CA GLN A 141 17.54 3.26 0.61
C GLN A 141 17.26 4.65 0.05
N ARG A 142 17.00 5.64 0.90
CA ARG A 142 16.80 7.03 0.49
C ARG A 142 17.98 7.59 -0.26
N LYS A 143 19.19 7.28 0.18
CA LYS A 143 20.43 7.67 -0.52
C LYS A 143 20.48 7.07 -1.93
N ARG A 144 20.14 5.78 -2.09
CA ARG A 144 20.09 5.11 -3.39
C ARG A 144 19.01 5.69 -4.31
N LEU A 145 17.81 5.95 -3.77
CA LEU A 145 16.67 6.46 -4.54
C LEU A 145 16.74 7.98 -4.79
N GLY A 146 17.58 8.71 -4.06
CA GLY A 146 17.65 10.17 -4.13
C GLY A 146 16.48 10.88 -3.47
N THR A 147 15.85 10.26 -2.45
CA THR A 147 14.65 10.78 -1.79
C THR A 147 14.95 11.35 -0.41
N LYS A 148 14.10 12.26 0.05
CA LYS A 148 14.16 12.83 1.41
C LYS A 148 13.16 12.17 2.34
N ARG A 149 11.96 11.93 1.86
CA ARG A 149 10.84 11.35 2.61
C ARG A 149 10.44 9.97 2.09
N GLY A 150 10.46 9.78 0.79
CA GLY A 150 10.03 8.54 0.14
C GLY A 150 10.90 7.35 0.54
N PHE A 151 10.26 6.21 0.71
CA PHE A 151 10.88 4.91 0.96
C PHE A 151 9.89 3.78 0.66
N ILE A 152 10.39 2.57 0.60
CA ILE A 152 9.61 1.33 0.50
C ILE A 152 9.92 0.51 1.74
N ALA A 153 8.88 0.02 2.42
CA ALA A 153 8.97 -1.01 3.44
C ALA A 153 8.02 -2.14 3.08
N VAL A 154 8.44 -3.38 3.25
CA VAL A 154 7.66 -4.54 2.85
C VAL A 154 7.30 -5.41 4.06
N LYS A 155 6.10 -6.00 4.02
CA LYS A 155 5.77 -7.05 4.97
C LYS A 155 6.40 -8.39 4.56
N SER A 156 6.64 -9.27 5.52
CA SER A 156 7.05 -10.64 5.30
C SER A 156 5.96 -11.46 4.59
N ASN A 157 6.21 -12.74 4.34
CA ASN A 157 5.19 -13.64 3.81
C ASN A 157 4.02 -13.78 4.81
N CYS A 158 2.79 -13.94 4.29
CA CYS A 158 1.60 -14.07 5.12
C CYS A 158 1.65 -15.26 6.08
N SER A 159 2.26 -16.38 5.67
CA SER A 159 2.46 -17.54 6.55
C SER A 159 3.40 -17.22 7.71
N LEU A 160 4.49 -16.49 7.46
CA LEU A 160 5.45 -16.11 8.51
C LEU A 160 4.79 -15.25 9.58
N GLN A 161 3.97 -14.28 9.19
CA GLN A 161 3.30 -13.39 10.13
C GLN A 161 2.31 -14.07 11.06
N SER A 162 1.81 -15.26 10.69
CA SER A 162 0.87 -16.01 11.53
C SER A 162 1.55 -16.81 12.64
N TYR A 163 2.78 -17.27 12.47
CA TYR A 163 3.43 -18.15 13.44
C TYR A 163 4.74 -17.60 14.04
N VAL A 164 5.46 -16.74 13.35
CA VAL A 164 6.75 -16.22 13.86
C VAL A 164 6.61 -15.44 15.16
N PRO A 165 5.57 -14.60 15.39
CA PRO A 165 5.37 -13.97 16.69
C PRO A 165 5.13 -14.96 17.83
N ALA A 166 4.59 -16.15 17.52
CA ALA A 166 4.35 -17.19 18.53
C ALA A 166 5.62 -18.02 18.84
N LEU A 167 6.62 -17.99 17.95
CA LEU A 167 7.89 -18.69 18.13
C LEU A 167 8.99 -17.82 18.72
N HIS A 168 8.82 -16.51 18.71
CA HIS A 168 9.74 -15.51 19.26
C HIS A 168 9.53 -15.37 20.75
#